data_d46eac1200bafcf0aa91ae1870928327
#
_entry.id   d46eac1200bafcf0aa91ae1870928327
#
_cell.length_a   1.000
_cell.length_b   1.000
_cell.length_c   1.000
_cell.angle_alpha   90.00
_cell.angle_beta   90.00
_cell.angle_gamma   90.00
#
_symmetry.space_group_name_H-M   'P 1'
#
loop_
_entity.id
_entity.type
_entity.pdbx_description
1 polymer ?
#
loop_
_entity_poly.entity_id
_entity_poly.type
_entity_poly.pdbx_seq_one_letter_code
_entity_poly.pdbx_strand_id
1 'polypeptide(L)'
;MDLFSRSWTALRAAVAALADKDFGQPSGCAGWLVRDLVCHLVIDAQDVLITLATPADTEPTRDAVTYWEVTDTPPTGDDPLDALTVRLAAAYGEPHLLQFHLDDVGSAAGRAAELADSARRVRTRDEVLTAGDYLTAYVMEWTLHHLDLVAHLPHAAEPPVEGLALSRATLEKIAGTPFPASFSDKEALLVGTGRRAPTGAEKAELGGLTARLPLVLG
;
A
#
# COMPACT_ATOMS: atom_id res chain seq x y z
N MET A 1 0.44 19.92 -4.43
CA MET A 1 0.17 18.47 -4.60
C MET A 1 0.17 17.89 -3.20
N ASP A 2 -0.92 17.28 -2.78
CA ASP A 2 -1.05 16.63 -1.48
C ASP A 2 -0.20 15.34 -1.43
N LEU A 3 -0.12 14.72 -0.26
CA LEU A 3 0.74 13.56 -0.07
C LEU A 3 0.24 12.32 -0.80
N PHE A 4 -1.10 12.15 -0.90
CA PHE A 4 -1.69 11.07 -1.68
C PHE A 4 -1.24 11.15 -3.15
N SER A 5 -1.44 12.32 -3.77
CA SER A 5 -1.04 12.53 -5.17
C SER A 5 0.47 12.33 -5.40
N ARG A 6 1.31 12.72 -4.43
CA ARG A 6 2.77 12.50 -4.53
C ARG A 6 3.13 11.01 -4.48
N SER A 7 2.62 10.29 -3.48
CA SER A 7 2.91 8.87 -3.30
C SER A 7 2.41 8.06 -4.49
N TRP A 8 1.20 8.35 -4.95
CA TRP A 8 0.62 7.68 -6.11
C TRP A 8 1.37 7.96 -7.41
N THR A 9 1.71 9.22 -7.66
CA THR A 9 2.48 9.60 -8.86
C THR A 9 3.87 8.95 -8.86
N ALA A 10 4.53 8.88 -7.69
CA ALA A 10 5.85 8.25 -7.58
C ALA A 10 5.77 6.74 -7.86
N LEU A 11 4.78 6.04 -7.30
CA LEU A 11 4.58 4.61 -7.53
C LEU A 11 4.28 4.32 -9.01
N ARG A 12 3.36 5.07 -9.64
CA ARG A 12 3.07 4.93 -11.07
C ARG A 12 4.30 5.19 -11.94
N ALA A 13 5.09 6.22 -11.61
CA ALA A 13 6.33 6.52 -12.32
C ALA A 13 7.36 5.38 -12.18
N ALA A 14 7.46 4.77 -10.98
CA ALA A 14 8.32 3.61 -10.78
C ALA A 14 7.90 2.43 -11.65
N VAL A 15 6.59 2.11 -11.71
CA VAL A 15 6.06 1.06 -12.61
C VAL A 15 6.30 1.40 -14.09
N ALA A 16 6.08 2.64 -14.52
CA ALA A 16 6.27 3.06 -15.90
C ALA A 16 7.74 2.95 -16.37
N ALA A 17 8.70 3.01 -15.44
CA ALA A 17 10.13 2.89 -15.72
C ALA A 17 10.64 1.43 -15.78
N LEU A 18 9.81 0.44 -15.43
CA LEU A 18 10.20 -0.97 -15.43
C LEU A 18 10.36 -1.48 -16.87
N ALA A 19 11.37 -2.32 -17.08
CA ALA A 19 11.50 -3.09 -18.31
C ALA A 19 10.62 -4.36 -18.25
N ASP A 20 10.26 -4.91 -19.40
CA ASP A 20 9.41 -6.12 -19.51
C ASP A 20 9.88 -7.29 -18.65
N LYS A 21 11.20 -7.51 -18.58
CA LYS A 21 11.81 -8.56 -17.75
C LYS A 21 11.56 -8.39 -16.25
N ASP A 22 11.34 -7.17 -15.78
CA ASP A 22 11.15 -6.87 -14.38
C ASP A 22 9.79 -7.34 -13.88
N PHE A 23 8.78 -7.41 -14.76
CA PHE A 23 7.45 -7.92 -14.44
C PHE A 23 7.42 -9.42 -14.06
N GLY A 24 8.43 -10.18 -14.49
CA GLY A 24 8.62 -11.58 -14.10
C GLY A 24 9.43 -11.78 -12.81
N GLN A 25 9.93 -10.72 -12.19
CA GLN A 25 10.67 -10.84 -10.94
C GLN A 25 9.72 -11.00 -9.75
N PRO A 26 10.16 -11.63 -8.63
CA PRO A 26 9.41 -11.62 -7.39
C PRO A 26 9.14 -10.20 -6.90
N SER A 27 7.98 -9.96 -6.30
CA SER A 27 7.69 -8.76 -5.51
C SER A 27 7.96 -9.01 -4.02
N GLY A 28 7.77 -7.99 -3.17
CA GLY A 28 7.76 -8.13 -1.72
C GLY A 28 6.52 -8.82 -1.16
N CYS A 29 5.45 -8.95 -1.95
CA CYS A 29 4.23 -9.64 -1.56
C CYS A 29 4.41 -11.16 -1.69
N ALA A 30 4.00 -11.91 -0.67
CA ALA A 30 4.12 -13.36 -0.64
C ALA A 30 3.39 -14.00 -1.83
N GLY A 31 4.10 -14.83 -2.59
CA GLY A 31 3.53 -15.57 -3.73
C GLY A 31 3.30 -14.77 -5.01
N TRP A 32 3.59 -13.45 -5.03
CA TRP A 32 3.33 -12.58 -6.16
C TRP A 32 4.61 -12.16 -6.90
N LEU A 33 4.52 -12.13 -8.22
CA LEU A 33 5.48 -11.45 -9.09
C LEU A 33 5.14 -9.94 -9.16
N VAL A 34 6.07 -9.15 -9.68
CA VAL A 34 5.86 -7.72 -9.94
C VAL A 34 4.61 -7.47 -10.79
N ARG A 35 4.35 -8.30 -11.82
CA ARG A 35 3.13 -8.17 -12.63
C ARG A 35 1.85 -8.35 -11.82
N ASP A 36 1.86 -9.24 -10.81
CA ASP A 36 0.69 -9.53 -9.99
C ASP A 36 0.42 -8.34 -9.06
N LEU A 37 1.48 -7.79 -8.46
CA LEU A 37 1.41 -6.57 -7.69
C LEU A 37 0.91 -5.37 -8.52
N VAL A 38 1.42 -5.18 -9.75
CA VAL A 38 0.95 -4.10 -10.63
C VAL A 38 -0.53 -4.27 -11.00
N CYS A 39 -1.00 -5.52 -11.19
CA CYS A 39 -2.43 -5.80 -11.38
C CYS A 39 -3.26 -5.44 -10.14
N HIS A 40 -2.75 -5.72 -8.94
CA HIS A 40 -3.37 -5.30 -7.69
C HIS A 40 -3.47 -3.77 -7.59
N LEU A 41 -2.42 -3.03 -7.96
CA LEU A 41 -2.47 -1.56 -8.00
C LEU A 41 -3.52 -0.99 -8.96
N VAL A 42 -3.88 -1.71 -10.03
CA VAL A 42 -5.02 -1.35 -10.89
C VAL A 42 -6.33 -1.50 -10.12
N ILE A 43 -6.49 -2.58 -9.35
CA ILE A 43 -7.68 -2.84 -8.52
C ILE A 43 -7.79 -1.76 -7.43
N ASP A 44 -6.70 -1.41 -6.76
CA ASP A 44 -6.65 -0.35 -5.75
C ASP A 44 -7.07 1.01 -6.33
N ALA A 45 -6.57 1.34 -7.53
CA ALA A 45 -6.97 2.58 -8.19
C ALA A 45 -8.47 2.58 -8.55
N GLN A 46 -9.05 1.42 -8.90
CA GLN A 46 -10.49 1.27 -9.10
C GLN A 46 -11.24 1.44 -7.77
N ASP A 47 -10.74 0.87 -6.67
CA ASP A 47 -11.35 1.03 -5.34
C ASP A 47 -11.36 2.49 -4.88
N VAL A 48 -10.30 3.26 -5.17
CA VAL A 48 -10.28 4.71 -4.93
C VAL A 48 -11.40 5.41 -5.70
N LEU A 49 -11.55 5.11 -7.00
CA LEU A 49 -12.61 5.70 -7.83
C LEU A 49 -14.00 5.33 -7.32
N ILE A 50 -14.24 4.06 -7.01
CA ILE A 50 -15.52 3.54 -6.51
C ILE A 50 -15.87 4.21 -5.18
N THR A 51 -14.93 4.26 -4.25
CA THR A 51 -15.12 4.84 -2.92
C THR A 51 -15.42 6.33 -3.00
N LEU A 52 -14.65 7.10 -3.77
CA LEU A 52 -14.89 8.54 -3.94
C LEU A 52 -16.20 8.85 -4.66
N ALA A 53 -16.71 7.92 -5.48
CA ALA A 53 -18.01 8.03 -6.15
C ALA A 53 -19.17 7.52 -5.29
N THR A 54 -18.93 6.97 -4.09
CA THR A 54 -19.94 6.36 -3.22
C THR A 54 -20.13 7.18 -1.94
N PRO A 55 -20.94 8.25 -1.96
CA PRO A 55 -21.19 9.06 -0.78
C PRO A 55 -21.94 8.29 0.30
N ALA A 56 -21.74 8.68 1.56
CA ALA A 56 -22.45 8.15 2.72
C ALA A 56 -23.09 9.27 3.54
N ASP A 57 -24.30 8.99 4.07
CA ASP A 57 -25.04 9.93 4.93
C ASP A 57 -24.84 9.65 6.42
N THR A 58 -24.25 8.50 6.77
CA THR A 58 -23.97 8.09 8.16
C THR A 58 -22.64 8.65 8.66
N GLU A 59 -22.48 8.70 9.99
CA GLU A 59 -21.21 9.09 10.61
C GLU A 59 -20.08 8.10 10.23
N PRO A 60 -18.83 8.57 10.16
CA PRO A 60 -17.68 7.70 9.95
C PRO A 60 -17.61 6.60 11.01
N THR A 61 -17.38 5.37 10.56
CA THR A 61 -17.15 4.18 11.41
C THR A 61 -15.67 3.94 11.64
N ARG A 62 -14.81 4.44 10.76
CA ARG A 62 -13.37 4.32 10.77
C ARG A 62 -12.70 5.66 10.47
N ASP A 63 -11.41 5.76 10.80
CA ASP A 63 -10.48 6.82 10.40
C ASP A 63 -9.26 6.21 9.69
N ALA A 64 -8.28 7.03 9.32
CA ALA A 64 -7.09 6.58 8.59
C ALA A 64 -6.23 5.55 9.36
N VAL A 65 -6.37 5.45 10.67
CA VAL A 65 -5.64 4.49 11.52
C VAL A 65 -6.45 3.23 11.73
N THR A 66 -7.72 3.38 12.08
CA THR A 66 -8.65 2.29 12.37
C THR A 66 -9.18 1.60 11.10
N TYR A 67 -8.89 2.14 9.92
CA TYR A 67 -9.09 1.49 8.63
C TYR A 67 -8.36 0.15 8.55
N TRP A 68 -7.18 0.07 9.14
CA TRP A 68 -6.32 -1.11 9.11
C TRP A 68 -6.74 -2.13 10.17
N GLU A 69 -7.04 -3.33 9.74
CA GLU A 69 -7.23 -4.46 10.63
C GLU A 69 -5.90 -5.19 10.81
N VAL A 70 -5.55 -5.49 12.07
CA VAL A 70 -4.36 -6.28 12.38
C VAL A 70 -4.78 -7.73 12.53
N THR A 71 -4.20 -8.61 11.72
CA THR A 71 -4.45 -10.06 11.78
C THR A 71 -3.23 -10.81 12.29
N ASP A 72 -3.46 -12.02 12.83
CA ASP A 72 -2.38 -12.89 13.31
C ASP A 72 -1.87 -13.85 12.22
N THR A 73 -2.48 -13.80 11.03
CA THR A 73 -2.17 -14.73 9.95
C THR A 73 -1.47 -13.98 8.82
N PRO A 74 -0.16 -14.19 8.62
CA PRO A 74 0.55 -13.63 7.48
C PRO A 74 -0.04 -14.12 6.15
N PRO A 75 -0.09 -13.27 5.11
CA PRO A 75 -0.54 -13.67 3.79
C PRO A 75 0.38 -14.77 3.23
N THR A 76 -0.22 -15.79 2.65
CA THR A 76 0.51 -16.90 2.01
C THR A 76 0.50 -16.83 0.48
N GLY A 77 -0.33 -15.94 -0.07
CA GLY A 77 -0.60 -15.87 -1.52
C GLY A 77 -1.59 -16.94 -2.03
N ASP A 78 -2.14 -17.76 -1.12
CA ASP A 78 -3.09 -18.85 -1.46
C ASP A 78 -4.56 -18.44 -1.30
N ASP A 79 -4.83 -17.21 -0.84
CA ASP A 79 -6.20 -16.71 -0.73
C ASP A 79 -6.88 -16.67 -2.11
N PRO A 80 -8.19 -16.97 -2.21
CA PRO A 80 -8.92 -16.93 -3.48
C PRO A 80 -8.83 -15.60 -4.23
N LEU A 81 -8.75 -14.46 -3.54
CA LEU A 81 -8.57 -13.13 -4.16
C LEU A 81 -7.15 -12.94 -4.67
N ASP A 82 -6.14 -13.41 -3.94
CA ASP A 82 -4.75 -13.43 -4.39
C ASP A 82 -4.62 -14.24 -5.68
N ALA A 83 -5.18 -15.46 -5.67
CA ALA A 83 -5.20 -16.34 -6.83
C ALA A 83 -5.98 -15.74 -8.03
N LEU A 84 -7.02 -14.92 -7.77
CA LEU A 84 -7.72 -14.18 -8.81
C LEU A 84 -6.83 -13.09 -9.40
N THR A 85 -6.14 -12.33 -8.57
CA THR A 85 -5.21 -11.27 -9.00
C THR A 85 -4.11 -11.83 -9.91
N VAL A 86 -3.51 -12.97 -9.55
CA VAL A 86 -2.51 -13.67 -10.38
C VAL A 86 -3.09 -14.07 -11.74
N ARG A 87 -4.32 -14.59 -11.79
CA ARG A 87 -4.96 -14.95 -13.07
C ARG A 87 -5.28 -13.73 -13.92
N LEU A 88 -5.74 -12.63 -13.30
CA LEU A 88 -6.01 -11.37 -14.00
C LEU A 88 -4.71 -10.78 -14.56
N ALA A 89 -3.63 -10.76 -13.79
CA ALA A 89 -2.33 -10.30 -14.24
C ALA A 89 -1.83 -11.11 -15.45
N ALA A 90 -1.98 -12.44 -15.39
CA ALA A 90 -1.59 -13.33 -16.50
C ALA A 90 -2.43 -13.10 -17.77
N ALA A 91 -3.67 -12.66 -17.66
CA ALA A 91 -4.57 -12.40 -18.79
C ALA A 91 -4.12 -11.20 -19.66
N TYR A 92 -3.31 -10.28 -19.10
CA TYR A 92 -2.75 -9.17 -19.93
C TYR A 92 -1.78 -9.67 -20.99
N GLY A 93 -1.08 -10.78 -20.77
CA GLY A 93 -0.11 -11.34 -21.71
C GLY A 93 1.18 -10.52 -21.82
N GLU A 94 1.06 -9.23 -22.13
CA GLU A 94 2.18 -8.32 -22.36
C GLU A 94 2.27 -7.25 -21.27
N PRO A 95 3.47 -6.97 -20.67
CA PRO A 95 3.64 -5.99 -19.59
C PRO A 95 3.14 -4.59 -19.93
N HIS A 96 3.35 -4.12 -21.16
CA HIS A 96 2.94 -2.78 -21.57
C HIS A 96 1.41 -2.56 -21.52
N LEU A 97 0.60 -3.61 -21.69
CA LEU A 97 -0.86 -3.50 -21.55
C LEU A 97 -1.27 -3.26 -20.10
N LEU A 98 -0.56 -3.89 -19.17
CA LEU A 98 -0.78 -3.69 -17.74
C LEU A 98 -0.31 -2.30 -17.29
N GLN A 99 0.87 -1.84 -17.77
CA GLN A 99 1.34 -0.46 -17.54
C GLN A 99 0.34 0.57 -18.07
N PHE A 100 -0.16 0.39 -19.29
CA PHE A 100 -1.16 1.26 -19.89
C PHE A 100 -2.44 1.32 -19.04
N HIS A 101 -2.94 0.16 -18.58
CA HIS A 101 -4.17 0.11 -17.77
C HIS A 101 -3.96 0.79 -16.41
N LEU A 102 -2.81 0.55 -15.76
CA LEU A 102 -2.47 1.25 -14.52
C LEU A 102 -2.37 2.77 -14.73
N ASP A 103 -1.78 3.22 -15.85
CA ASP A 103 -1.68 4.65 -16.13
C ASP A 103 -3.05 5.29 -16.36
N ASP A 104 -3.92 4.64 -17.12
CA ASP A 104 -5.27 5.14 -17.41
C ASP A 104 -6.13 5.24 -16.16
N VAL A 105 -6.35 4.12 -15.45
CA VAL A 105 -7.16 4.06 -14.22
C VAL A 105 -6.52 4.89 -13.10
N GLY A 106 -5.21 4.77 -12.93
CA GLY A 106 -4.46 5.49 -11.90
C GLY A 106 -4.44 7.00 -12.11
N SER A 107 -4.40 7.46 -13.37
CA SER A 107 -4.56 8.89 -13.66
C SER A 107 -5.95 9.40 -13.29
N ALA A 108 -6.98 8.58 -13.55
CA ALA A 108 -8.35 8.92 -13.17
C ALA A 108 -8.52 8.95 -11.64
N ALA A 109 -7.95 7.98 -10.91
CA ALA A 109 -7.97 7.95 -9.43
C ALA A 109 -7.26 9.18 -8.83
N GLY A 110 -6.09 9.56 -9.36
CA GLY A 110 -5.38 10.77 -8.94
C GLY A 110 -6.23 12.04 -9.13
N ARG A 111 -6.85 12.20 -10.29
CA ARG A 111 -7.74 13.34 -10.55
C ARG A 111 -8.98 13.35 -9.65
N ALA A 112 -9.59 12.18 -9.39
CA ALA A 112 -10.74 12.07 -8.50
C ALA A 112 -10.36 12.47 -7.06
N ALA A 113 -9.18 12.07 -6.58
CA ALA A 113 -8.68 12.47 -5.28
C ALA A 113 -8.41 13.98 -5.17
N GLU A 114 -7.82 14.60 -6.19
CA GLU A 114 -7.59 16.06 -6.23
C GLU A 114 -8.90 16.86 -6.20
N LEU A 115 -9.98 16.33 -6.73
CA LEU A 115 -11.30 16.98 -6.80
C LEU A 115 -12.17 16.66 -5.57
N ALA A 116 -11.78 15.69 -4.75
CA ALA A 116 -12.58 15.26 -3.60
C ALA A 116 -12.56 16.31 -2.49
N ASP A 117 -13.74 16.58 -1.92
CA ASP A 117 -13.84 17.29 -0.64
C ASP A 117 -13.42 16.32 0.47
N SER A 118 -12.32 16.64 1.15
CA SER A 118 -11.75 15.80 2.21
C SER A 118 -12.69 15.53 3.38
N ALA A 119 -13.65 16.43 3.63
CA ALA A 119 -14.66 16.28 4.68
C ALA A 119 -15.86 15.44 4.25
N ARG A 120 -16.01 15.15 2.95
CA ARG A 120 -17.11 14.35 2.44
C ARG A 120 -17.03 12.92 2.98
N ARG A 121 -18.15 12.39 3.45
CA ARG A 121 -18.27 11.01 3.87
C ARG A 121 -18.41 10.10 2.66
N VAL A 122 -17.63 9.04 2.63
CA VAL A 122 -17.61 8.04 1.57
C VAL A 122 -17.72 6.64 2.17
N ARG A 123 -18.26 5.71 1.38
CA ARG A 123 -18.39 4.30 1.78
C ARG A 123 -17.40 3.44 1.00
N THR A 124 -16.64 2.64 1.74
CA THR A 124 -15.81 1.58 1.17
C THR A 124 -16.15 0.27 1.86
N ARG A 125 -16.51 -0.77 1.10
CA ARG A 125 -17.03 -2.03 1.65
C ARG A 125 -18.22 -1.72 2.61
N ASP A 126 -18.16 -2.18 3.85
CA ASP A 126 -19.18 -1.93 4.89
C ASP A 126 -18.84 -0.77 5.83
N GLU A 127 -17.74 -0.05 5.57
CA GLU A 127 -17.25 1.03 6.43
C GLU A 127 -17.48 2.42 5.81
N VAL A 128 -17.60 3.41 6.67
CA VAL A 128 -17.72 4.82 6.30
C VAL A 128 -16.52 5.59 6.86
N LEU A 129 -15.88 6.38 6.00
CA LEU A 129 -14.77 7.28 6.35
C LEU A 129 -15.05 8.69 5.81
N THR A 130 -14.26 9.68 6.26
CA THR A 130 -14.09 10.88 5.46
C THR A 130 -13.21 10.56 4.24
N ALA A 131 -13.41 11.24 3.13
CA ALA A 131 -12.54 11.07 1.95
C ALA A 131 -11.07 11.37 2.30
N GLY A 132 -10.82 12.33 3.20
CA GLY A 132 -9.49 12.65 3.69
C GLY A 132 -8.83 11.50 4.47
N ASP A 133 -9.58 10.83 5.35
CA ASP A 133 -9.07 9.65 6.09
C ASP A 133 -8.81 8.48 5.15
N TYR A 134 -9.73 8.22 4.22
CA TYR A 134 -9.58 7.16 3.21
C TYR A 134 -8.33 7.39 2.35
N LEU A 135 -8.15 8.59 1.80
CA LEU A 135 -6.96 8.92 1.01
C LEU A 135 -5.66 8.88 1.84
N THR A 136 -5.74 9.22 3.14
CA THR A 136 -4.61 9.10 4.06
C THR A 136 -4.24 7.63 4.32
N ALA A 137 -5.22 6.75 4.47
CA ALA A 137 -4.96 5.31 4.57
C ALA A 137 -4.28 4.78 3.29
N TYR A 138 -4.72 5.21 2.12
CA TYR A 138 -4.13 4.82 0.83
C TYR A 138 -2.70 5.37 0.60
N VAL A 139 -2.28 6.43 1.30
CA VAL A 139 -0.84 6.80 1.29
C VAL A 139 0.00 5.67 1.87
N MET A 140 -0.46 5.06 2.97
CA MET A 140 0.26 3.92 3.59
C MET A 140 0.21 2.69 2.69
N GLU A 141 -0.96 2.35 2.12
CA GLU A 141 -1.15 1.23 1.19
C GLU A 141 -0.13 1.31 0.05
N TRP A 142 -0.12 2.44 -0.65
CA TRP A 142 0.78 2.62 -1.79
C TRP A 142 2.25 2.76 -1.40
N THR A 143 2.55 3.25 -0.21
CA THR A 143 3.93 3.26 0.29
C THR A 143 4.44 1.85 0.57
N LEU A 144 3.61 1.00 1.17
CA LEU A 144 3.95 -0.39 1.43
C LEU A 144 4.09 -1.18 0.12
N HIS A 145 3.16 -1.02 -0.82
CA HIS A 145 3.25 -1.66 -2.13
C HIS A 145 4.38 -1.11 -3.00
N HIS A 146 4.78 0.16 -2.80
CA HIS A 146 5.98 0.68 -3.45
C HIS A 146 7.24 0.00 -2.90
N LEU A 147 7.32 -0.24 -1.59
CA LEU A 147 8.39 -1.04 -0.99
C LEU A 147 8.39 -2.49 -1.52
N ASP A 148 7.21 -3.08 -1.70
CA ASP A 148 7.07 -4.42 -2.29
C ASP A 148 7.49 -4.46 -3.75
N LEU A 149 7.21 -3.41 -4.52
CA LEU A 149 7.62 -3.26 -5.92
C LEU A 149 9.15 -3.27 -6.05
N VAL A 150 9.84 -2.51 -5.19
CA VAL A 150 11.29 -2.34 -5.28
C VAL A 150 12.09 -3.41 -4.53
N ALA A 151 11.45 -4.31 -3.79
CA ALA A 151 12.10 -5.28 -2.89
C ALA A 151 13.21 -6.09 -3.58
N HIS A 152 13.00 -6.46 -4.85
CA HIS A 152 13.95 -7.23 -5.65
C HIS A 152 14.42 -6.49 -6.92
N LEU A 153 14.14 -5.19 -7.03
CA LEU A 153 14.48 -4.33 -8.15
C LEU A 153 15.37 -3.15 -7.69
N PRO A 154 16.66 -3.38 -7.45
CA PRO A 154 17.55 -2.35 -6.86
C PRO A 154 17.77 -1.12 -7.74
N HIS A 155 17.34 -1.15 -8.99
CA HIS A 155 17.39 -0.03 -9.92
C HIS A 155 16.10 0.81 -9.95
N ALA A 156 15.01 0.31 -9.36
CA ALA A 156 13.75 1.03 -9.32
C ALA A 156 13.78 2.18 -8.29
N ALA A 157 12.99 3.23 -8.55
CA ALA A 157 12.92 4.39 -7.67
C ALA A 157 12.22 4.04 -6.34
N GLU A 158 12.80 4.50 -5.24
CA GLU A 158 12.26 4.31 -3.88
C GLU A 158 11.02 5.18 -3.62
N PRO A 159 10.15 4.81 -2.65
CA PRO A 159 9.03 5.64 -2.22
C PRO A 159 9.47 7.03 -1.74
N PRO A 160 8.62 8.06 -1.89
CA PRO A 160 8.88 9.39 -1.34
C PRO A 160 9.08 9.35 0.19
N VAL A 161 10.04 10.14 0.68
CA VAL A 161 10.36 10.20 2.12
C VAL A 161 9.18 10.65 2.97
N GLU A 162 8.33 11.53 2.46
CA GLU A 162 7.13 12.00 3.15
C GLU A 162 6.06 10.89 3.26
N GLY A 163 5.97 10.01 2.25
CA GLY A 163 5.11 8.82 2.28
C GLY A 163 5.59 7.83 3.34
N LEU A 164 6.91 7.56 3.38
CA LEU A 164 7.52 6.71 4.41
C LEU A 164 7.27 7.27 5.82
N ALA A 165 7.46 8.58 6.03
CA ALA A 165 7.26 9.22 7.34
C ALA A 165 5.80 9.15 7.81
N LEU A 166 4.82 9.43 6.94
CA LEU A 166 3.40 9.30 7.29
C LEU A 166 3.04 7.85 7.60
N SER A 167 3.49 6.91 6.77
CA SER A 167 3.20 5.48 6.95
C SER A 167 3.79 4.95 8.25
N ARG A 168 5.02 5.36 8.62
CA ARG A 168 5.60 5.07 9.93
C ARG A 168 4.73 5.62 11.06
N ALA A 169 4.35 6.90 11.00
CA ALA A 169 3.52 7.53 12.03
C ALA A 169 2.16 6.83 12.18
N THR A 170 1.57 6.34 11.09
CA THR A 170 0.34 5.54 11.11
C THR A 170 0.59 4.18 11.74
N LEU A 171 1.65 3.48 11.35
CA LEU A 171 2.03 2.18 11.92
C LEU A 171 2.29 2.27 13.43
N GLU A 172 2.95 3.35 13.91
CA GLU A 172 3.18 3.60 15.33
C GLU A 172 1.87 3.80 16.11
N LYS A 173 0.88 4.46 15.51
CA LYS A 173 -0.46 4.58 16.11
C LYS A 173 -1.16 3.23 16.19
N ILE A 174 -1.11 2.41 15.14
CA ILE A 174 -1.65 1.04 15.13
C ILE A 174 -0.93 0.20 16.18
N ALA A 175 0.39 0.29 16.27
CA ALA A 175 1.21 -0.39 17.28
C ALA A 175 0.94 0.12 18.70
N GLY A 176 0.42 1.33 18.88
CA GLY A 176 0.25 2.00 20.17
C GLY A 176 1.57 2.36 20.87
N THR A 177 2.69 2.34 20.14
CA THR A 177 4.03 2.68 20.66
C THR A 177 4.95 3.06 19.50
N PRO A 178 5.89 4.03 19.69
CA PRO A 178 6.84 4.41 18.67
C PRO A 178 7.88 3.32 18.42
N PHE A 179 8.40 3.26 17.20
CA PHE A 179 9.62 2.51 16.90
C PHE A 179 10.86 3.26 17.42
N PRO A 180 11.96 2.55 17.74
CA PRO A 180 13.19 3.19 18.17
C PRO A 180 13.66 4.27 17.16
N ALA A 181 14.25 5.35 17.67
CA ALA A 181 14.74 6.44 16.82
C ALA A 181 15.93 6.05 15.91
N SER A 182 16.58 4.93 16.19
CA SER A 182 17.62 4.32 15.36
C SER A 182 17.11 3.74 14.06
N PHE A 183 15.81 3.39 13.99
CA PHE A 183 15.19 2.89 12.76
C PHE A 183 14.88 4.06 11.83
N SER A 184 15.30 3.97 10.59
CA SER A 184 14.73 4.80 9.52
C SER A 184 13.25 4.48 9.33
N ASP A 185 12.50 5.38 8.68
CA ASP A 185 11.08 5.15 8.39
C ASP A 185 10.87 3.87 7.56
N LYS A 186 11.74 3.64 6.56
CA LYS A 186 11.72 2.42 5.75
C LYS A 186 11.95 1.16 6.60
N GLU A 187 12.95 1.16 7.48
CA GLU A 187 13.25 0.00 8.34
C GLU A 187 12.11 -0.29 9.31
N ALA A 188 11.51 0.74 9.91
CA ALA A 188 10.35 0.61 10.77
C ALA A 188 9.16 -0.04 10.03
N LEU A 189 8.89 0.37 8.79
CA LEU A 189 7.84 -0.21 7.97
C LEU A 189 8.16 -1.66 7.59
N LEU A 190 9.37 -1.95 7.07
CA LEU A 190 9.74 -3.31 6.65
C LEU A 190 9.68 -4.31 7.80
N VAL A 191 10.22 -3.92 8.97
CA VAL A 191 10.22 -4.79 10.16
C VAL A 191 8.83 -4.85 10.80
N GLY A 192 8.17 -3.71 10.92
CA GLY A 192 6.88 -3.59 11.58
C GLY A 192 5.78 -4.37 10.89
N THR A 193 5.79 -4.43 9.56
CA THR A 193 4.77 -5.12 8.76
C THR A 193 5.21 -6.53 8.31
N GLY A 194 6.37 -7.01 8.76
CA GLY A 194 6.85 -8.37 8.47
C GLY A 194 7.48 -8.57 7.08
N ARG A 195 7.69 -7.49 6.32
CA ARG A 195 8.36 -7.53 5.02
C ARG A 195 9.84 -7.90 5.13
N ARG A 196 10.42 -7.70 6.32
CA ARG A 196 11.76 -8.13 6.69
C ARG A 196 11.79 -8.56 8.17
N ALA A 197 12.42 -9.69 8.45
CA ALA A 197 12.64 -10.09 9.84
C ALA A 197 13.65 -9.13 10.53
N PRO A 198 13.43 -8.75 11.80
CA PRO A 198 14.37 -7.96 12.56
C PRO A 198 15.65 -8.77 12.86
N THR A 199 16.80 -8.12 12.80
CA THR A 199 18.09 -8.65 13.24
C THR A 199 18.13 -8.82 14.77
N GLY A 200 19.18 -9.50 15.29
CA GLY A 200 19.35 -9.65 16.74
C GLY A 200 19.50 -8.30 17.46
N ALA A 201 20.22 -7.34 16.86
CA ALA A 201 20.38 -5.99 17.42
C ALA A 201 19.04 -5.23 17.42
N GLU A 202 18.32 -5.25 16.32
CA GLU A 202 17.01 -4.60 16.19
C GLU A 202 15.99 -5.18 17.18
N LYS A 203 15.98 -6.51 17.39
CA LYS A 203 15.13 -7.14 18.42
C LYS A 203 15.42 -6.62 19.83
N ALA A 204 16.70 -6.41 20.16
CA ALA A 204 17.08 -5.85 21.45
C ALA A 204 16.58 -4.39 21.60
N GLU A 205 16.66 -3.59 20.56
CA GLU A 205 16.19 -2.21 20.55
C GLU A 205 14.66 -2.11 20.58
N LEU A 206 13.95 -2.99 19.85
CA LEU A 206 12.49 -3.09 19.85
C LEU A 206 11.92 -3.52 21.21
N GLY A 207 12.71 -4.26 22.02
CA GLY A 207 12.28 -4.67 23.34
C GLY A 207 10.93 -5.40 23.34
N GLY A 208 9.97 -4.90 24.14
CA GLY A 208 8.64 -5.49 24.25
C GLY A 208 7.80 -5.41 22.96
N LEU A 209 8.11 -4.50 22.05
CA LEU A 209 7.42 -4.40 20.77
C LEU A 209 7.67 -5.65 19.90
N THR A 210 8.81 -6.31 20.02
CA THR A 210 9.16 -7.52 19.27
C THR A 210 8.09 -8.62 19.38
N ALA A 211 7.46 -8.75 20.55
CA ALA A 211 6.43 -9.79 20.79
C ALA A 211 5.11 -9.52 20.06
N ARG A 212 4.93 -8.30 19.52
CA ARG A 212 3.72 -7.85 18.83
C ARG A 212 3.91 -7.75 17.32
N LEU A 213 5.14 -7.91 16.84
CA LEU A 213 5.47 -7.85 15.42
C LEU A 213 5.53 -9.26 14.80
N PRO A 214 5.20 -9.39 13.51
CA PRO A 214 4.76 -8.29 12.64
C PRO A 214 3.30 -7.88 12.88
N LEU A 215 2.97 -6.62 12.56
CA LEU A 215 1.60 -6.17 12.39
C LEU A 215 1.18 -6.52 10.97
N VAL A 216 0.46 -7.60 10.82
CA VAL A 216 -0.09 -8.01 9.52
C VAL A 216 -1.34 -7.18 9.27
N LEU A 217 -1.27 -6.29 8.29
CA LEU A 217 -2.32 -5.35 7.94
C LEU A 217 -3.16 -5.90 6.79
N GLY A 218 -4.49 -5.85 6.92
CA GLY A 218 -5.46 -6.24 5.90
C GLY A 218 -6.67 -5.34 5.83
#